data_58a28b5f8ec679c840856ec170edc617
#
_entry.id   58a28b5f8ec679c840856ec170edc617
#
_cell.length_a   1.000
_cell.length_b   1.000
_cell.length_c   1.000
_cell.angle_alpha   90.00
_cell.angle_beta   90.00
_cell.angle_gamma   90.00
#
_symmetry.space_group_name_H-M   'P 1'
#
loop_
_entity.id
_entity.type
_entity.pdbx_description
1 polymer ?
#
loop_
_entity_poly.entity_id
_entity_poly.type
_entity_poly.pdbx_seq_one_letter_code
_entity_poly.pdbx_strand_id
1 'polypeptide(L)'
;MKAIESILADAASIAAMRRDIHAHPELCFEEQRTSDLIAKALAEWGIAVHRGLGKTGVVGIVKNGSSTRAVGLRADIDALPMTEHNRFAHASTYPGKMHACGHDGHTAMLLAAAKHLARHRRFDGTVYLVFQPAEEGGGGAREMIRDGLFDKFPMEAIFGAHNWPGMAVGQFAVKSGPCFASSNEFKITVTGRGSHAALPHNGIDPVPVACQMVQAFQTIVTRNKRPIDAAVISVTMIHAGEATNVVPDDCVIEGTVRTFTLDVLDLIERRMKEVAEHTSAAFGAQCAFEFHRNYPPTINHEAETAFFRRVAAEVAGVDNVLEFEPTMGAEDFSYILLDKPGCYFLIGNGDGGHRAGGHGLGPCMLHNPSYDFNDDLIPLGATMWVRLAEAWLAK
;
A
#
# COMPACT_ATOMS: atom_id res chain seq x y z
N MET A 1 6.38 -15.87 20.43
CA MET A 1 5.25 -16.42 19.63
C MET A 1 5.51 -17.90 19.32
N LYS A 2 4.49 -18.78 19.38
CA LYS A 2 4.61 -20.17 18.99
C LYS A 2 3.77 -20.41 17.73
N ALA A 3 4.44 -20.68 16.60
CA ALA A 3 3.75 -20.99 15.35
C ALA A 3 3.03 -22.35 15.43
N ILE A 4 1.97 -22.51 14.65
CA ILE A 4 1.19 -23.76 14.56
C ILE A 4 2.08 -24.85 13.92
N GLU A 5 2.17 -26.04 14.56
CA GLU A 5 3.07 -27.15 14.15
C GLU A 5 2.88 -27.59 12.69
N SER A 6 1.63 -27.68 12.22
CA SER A 6 1.37 -28.05 10.81
C SER A 6 1.80 -26.98 9.81
N ILE A 7 1.81 -25.70 10.20
CA ILE A 7 2.33 -24.59 9.39
C ILE A 7 3.86 -24.65 9.36
N LEU A 8 4.50 -24.93 10.52
CA LEU A 8 5.94 -25.13 10.59
C LEU A 8 6.41 -26.29 9.72
N ALA A 9 5.66 -27.41 9.69
CA ALA A 9 5.97 -28.56 8.84
C ALA A 9 5.93 -28.22 7.33
N ASP A 10 5.11 -27.26 6.91
CA ASP A 10 4.99 -26.81 5.54
C ASP A 10 5.93 -25.61 5.21
N ALA A 11 6.58 -24.98 6.20
CA ALA A 11 7.29 -23.72 6.06
C ALA A 11 8.34 -23.71 4.93
N ALA A 12 9.16 -24.76 4.84
CA ALA A 12 10.20 -24.86 3.81
C ALA A 12 9.61 -24.90 2.39
N SER A 13 8.50 -25.61 2.18
CA SER A 13 7.84 -25.68 0.88
C SER A 13 7.20 -24.35 0.48
N ILE A 14 6.64 -23.62 1.43
CA ILE A 14 6.05 -22.29 1.19
C ILE A 14 7.14 -21.24 0.99
N ALA A 15 8.24 -21.29 1.74
CA ALA A 15 9.40 -20.42 1.51
C ALA A 15 10.00 -20.62 0.10
N ALA A 16 10.02 -21.87 -0.40
CA ALA A 16 10.43 -22.12 -1.79
C ALA A 16 9.48 -21.45 -2.80
N MET A 17 8.16 -21.45 -2.55
CA MET A 17 7.18 -20.71 -3.39
C MET A 17 7.41 -19.21 -3.32
N ARG A 18 7.66 -18.63 -2.11
CA ARG A 18 7.98 -17.20 -1.95
C ARG A 18 9.22 -16.82 -2.77
N ARG A 19 10.28 -17.62 -2.67
CA ARG A 19 11.54 -17.38 -3.38
C ARG A 19 11.38 -17.54 -4.89
N ASP A 20 10.51 -18.41 -5.35
CA ASP A 20 10.16 -18.53 -6.77
C ASP A 20 9.40 -17.30 -7.28
N ILE A 21 8.45 -16.76 -6.49
CA ILE A 21 7.77 -15.48 -6.80
C ILE A 21 8.79 -14.34 -6.82
N HIS A 22 9.68 -14.26 -5.83
CA HIS A 22 10.72 -13.22 -5.75
C HIS A 22 11.64 -13.22 -6.98
N ALA A 23 12.04 -14.41 -7.46
CA ALA A 23 12.89 -14.55 -8.65
C ALA A 23 12.18 -14.15 -9.95
N HIS A 24 10.84 -14.06 -9.96
CA HIS A 24 10.03 -13.77 -11.14
C HIS A 24 9.04 -12.64 -10.88
N PRO A 25 9.52 -11.43 -10.52
CA PRO A 25 8.66 -10.31 -10.15
C PRO A 25 7.85 -9.78 -11.33
N GLU A 26 6.57 -9.53 -11.09
CA GLU A 26 5.64 -8.97 -12.05
C GLU A 26 5.07 -7.65 -11.53
N LEU A 27 4.93 -6.64 -12.39
CA LEU A 27 4.48 -5.31 -12.02
C LEU A 27 2.94 -5.23 -11.96
N CYS A 28 2.45 -4.10 -11.46
CA CYS A 28 1.02 -3.78 -11.37
C CYS A 28 0.21 -4.23 -12.59
N PHE A 29 -0.79 -5.08 -12.37
CA PHE A 29 -1.70 -5.65 -13.39
C PHE A 29 -1.03 -6.56 -14.43
N GLU A 30 0.24 -6.94 -14.24
CA GLU A 30 0.97 -7.91 -15.07
C GLU A 30 1.24 -9.22 -14.31
N GLU A 31 0.70 -9.42 -13.10
CA GLU A 31 1.00 -10.51 -12.16
C GLU A 31 0.36 -11.86 -12.59
N GLN A 32 0.47 -12.19 -13.87
CA GLN A 32 -0.20 -13.37 -14.45
C GLN A 32 0.40 -14.68 -13.92
N ARG A 33 1.74 -14.79 -13.88
CA ARG A 33 2.45 -15.97 -13.38
C ARG A 33 2.20 -16.18 -11.88
N THR A 34 2.27 -15.11 -11.10
CA THR A 34 2.00 -15.13 -9.67
C THR A 34 0.56 -15.54 -9.39
N SER A 35 -0.41 -14.97 -10.13
CA SER A 35 -1.82 -15.34 -10.08
C SER A 35 -2.04 -16.83 -10.42
N ASP A 36 -1.36 -17.35 -11.46
CA ASP A 36 -1.43 -18.76 -11.88
C ASP A 36 -0.87 -19.68 -10.78
N LEU A 37 0.26 -19.32 -10.17
CA LEU A 37 0.87 -20.07 -9.07
C LEU A 37 -0.07 -20.15 -7.87
N ILE A 38 -0.63 -19.00 -7.45
CA ILE A 38 -1.59 -18.91 -6.33
C ILE A 38 -2.82 -19.78 -6.62
N ALA A 39 -3.45 -19.59 -7.78
CA ALA A 39 -4.66 -20.31 -8.14
C ALA A 39 -4.43 -21.83 -8.21
N LYS A 40 -3.29 -22.26 -8.75
CA LYS A 40 -2.89 -23.67 -8.79
C LYS A 40 -2.70 -24.26 -7.40
N ALA A 41 -1.95 -23.57 -6.54
CA ALA A 41 -1.71 -24.03 -5.16
C ALA A 41 -3.02 -24.16 -4.38
N LEU A 42 -3.91 -23.17 -4.45
CA LEU A 42 -5.21 -23.22 -3.80
C LEU A 42 -6.07 -24.39 -4.31
N ALA A 43 -6.13 -24.59 -5.63
CA ALA A 43 -6.88 -25.70 -6.23
C ALA A 43 -6.32 -27.08 -5.83
N GLU A 44 -5.00 -27.27 -5.78
CA GLU A 44 -4.35 -28.49 -5.30
C GLU A 44 -4.68 -28.82 -3.84
N TRP A 45 -4.96 -27.79 -3.02
CA TRP A 45 -5.39 -27.97 -1.62
C TRP A 45 -6.90 -28.10 -1.45
N GLY A 46 -7.66 -28.17 -2.57
CA GLY A 46 -9.11 -28.33 -2.56
C GLY A 46 -9.87 -27.07 -2.16
N ILE A 47 -9.29 -25.91 -2.36
CA ILE A 47 -9.89 -24.61 -2.13
C ILE A 47 -10.55 -24.14 -3.44
N ALA A 48 -11.81 -23.70 -3.37
CA ALA A 48 -12.48 -23.09 -4.52
C ALA A 48 -11.82 -21.75 -4.86
N VAL A 49 -11.59 -21.50 -6.16
CA VAL A 49 -10.83 -20.34 -6.64
C VAL A 49 -11.69 -19.52 -7.61
N HIS A 50 -11.67 -18.21 -7.41
CA HIS A 50 -12.17 -17.22 -8.37
C HIS A 50 -11.00 -16.34 -8.84
N ARG A 51 -10.97 -16.00 -10.14
CA ARG A 51 -9.88 -15.21 -10.75
C ARG A 51 -10.44 -14.05 -11.54
N GLY A 52 -9.57 -13.06 -11.78
CA GLY A 52 -9.80 -11.99 -12.74
C GLY A 52 -10.40 -10.71 -12.14
N LEU A 53 -10.62 -10.61 -10.81
CA LEU A 53 -10.92 -9.33 -10.18
C LEU A 53 -9.67 -8.45 -10.20
N GLY A 54 -9.80 -7.19 -10.62
CA GLY A 54 -8.64 -6.32 -10.82
C GLY A 54 -7.63 -6.94 -11.82
N LYS A 55 -8.11 -7.62 -12.86
CA LYS A 55 -7.37 -8.34 -13.92
C LYS A 55 -6.70 -9.63 -13.44
N THR A 56 -5.76 -9.57 -12.50
CA THR A 56 -4.91 -10.69 -12.08
C THR A 56 -5.21 -11.19 -10.66
N GLY A 57 -6.11 -10.54 -9.93
CA GLY A 57 -6.47 -10.92 -8.57
C GLY A 57 -7.11 -12.30 -8.46
N VAL A 58 -6.86 -12.94 -7.32
CA VAL A 58 -7.35 -14.29 -7.00
C VAL A 58 -8.07 -14.27 -5.65
N VAL A 59 -9.23 -14.92 -5.58
CA VAL A 59 -9.95 -15.12 -4.31
C VAL A 59 -10.13 -16.61 -4.06
N GLY A 60 -9.53 -17.11 -2.96
CA GLY A 60 -9.75 -18.44 -2.44
C GLY A 60 -10.92 -18.48 -1.46
N ILE A 61 -11.70 -19.56 -1.46
CA ILE A 61 -12.90 -19.69 -0.62
C ILE A 61 -12.77 -20.95 0.23
N VAL A 62 -12.65 -20.77 1.55
CA VAL A 62 -12.63 -21.89 2.51
C VAL A 62 -13.88 -21.79 3.37
N LYS A 63 -14.81 -22.74 3.20
CA LYS A 63 -16.07 -22.81 3.93
C LYS A 63 -16.12 -24.01 4.87
N ASN A 64 -16.66 -23.81 6.06
CA ASN A 64 -16.93 -24.88 7.02
C ASN A 64 -18.19 -24.56 7.85
N GLY A 65 -18.92 -25.60 8.21
CA GLY A 65 -20.14 -25.48 9.03
C GLY A 65 -21.34 -24.89 8.27
N SER A 66 -22.28 -24.30 9.02
CA SER A 66 -23.55 -23.80 8.50
C SER A 66 -23.77 -22.29 8.65
N SER A 67 -22.87 -21.61 9.36
CA SER A 67 -22.95 -20.16 9.57
C SER A 67 -22.81 -19.39 8.26
N THR A 68 -23.51 -18.29 8.14
CA THR A 68 -23.41 -17.33 7.03
C THR A 68 -22.35 -16.26 7.27
N ARG A 69 -21.70 -16.28 8.44
CA ARG A 69 -20.62 -15.33 8.78
C ARG A 69 -19.41 -15.52 7.86
N ALA A 70 -18.75 -14.43 7.55
CA ALA A 70 -17.56 -14.49 6.71
C ALA A 70 -16.53 -13.41 7.06
N VAL A 71 -15.25 -13.73 6.85
CA VAL A 71 -14.13 -12.82 7.04
C VAL A 71 -13.18 -12.88 5.84
N GLY A 72 -12.61 -11.74 5.46
CA GLY A 72 -11.57 -11.61 4.45
C GLY A 72 -10.18 -11.53 5.07
N LEU A 73 -9.21 -12.16 4.42
CA LEU A 73 -7.77 -12.01 4.68
C LEU A 73 -7.10 -11.61 3.39
N ARG A 74 -6.35 -10.50 3.38
CA ARG A 74 -5.76 -9.91 2.16
C ARG A 74 -4.23 -9.98 2.19
N ALA A 75 -3.67 -10.34 1.05
CA ALA A 75 -2.28 -10.12 0.69
C ALA A 75 -2.19 -9.48 -0.70
N ASP A 76 -1.30 -8.51 -0.86
CA ASP A 76 -0.88 -7.97 -2.14
C ASP A 76 0.09 -8.93 -2.86
N ILE A 77 0.25 -8.79 -4.19
CA ILE A 77 1.02 -9.76 -4.99
C ILE A 77 1.98 -9.14 -6.02
N ASP A 78 1.97 -7.83 -6.20
CA ASP A 78 2.75 -7.12 -7.22
C ASP A 78 4.17 -6.77 -6.76
N ALA A 79 5.02 -6.41 -7.73
CA ALA A 79 6.41 -6.01 -7.56
C ALA A 79 6.65 -4.58 -8.04
N LEU A 80 7.86 -4.06 -7.78
CA LEU A 80 8.30 -2.71 -8.11
C LEU A 80 9.18 -2.65 -9.36
N PRO A 81 9.10 -1.55 -10.15
CA PRO A 81 9.97 -1.30 -11.31
C PRO A 81 11.34 -0.77 -10.86
N MET A 82 12.15 -1.62 -10.22
CA MET A 82 13.49 -1.28 -9.75
C MET A 82 14.46 -2.43 -9.88
N THR A 83 15.74 -2.12 -10.07
CA THR A 83 16.80 -3.14 -10.21
C THR A 83 17.25 -3.65 -8.86
N GLU A 84 17.21 -4.97 -8.66
CA GLU A 84 17.73 -5.62 -7.47
C GLU A 84 19.26 -5.64 -7.45
N HIS A 85 19.87 -5.40 -6.28
CA HIS A 85 21.31 -5.47 -6.06
C HIS A 85 21.76 -6.75 -5.34
N ASN A 86 20.83 -7.58 -4.91
CA ASN A 86 21.15 -8.87 -4.30
C ASN A 86 21.62 -9.87 -5.38
N ARG A 87 22.41 -10.87 -4.93
CA ARG A 87 22.97 -11.94 -5.78
C ARG A 87 22.79 -13.32 -5.14
N PHE A 88 21.87 -13.47 -4.22
CA PHE A 88 21.54 -14.77 -3.66
C PHE A 88 20.69 -15.60 -4.68
N ALA A 89 20.52 -16.89 -4.42
CA ALA A 89 19.91 -17.83 -5.38
C ALA A 89 18.49 -17.48 -5.84
N HIS A 90 17.73 -16.72 -5.05
CA HIS A 90 16.36 -16.29 -5.34
C HIS A 90 16.27 -14.82 -5.78
N ALA A 91 17.38 -14.15 -6.06
CA ALA A 91 17.33 -12.79 -6.60
C ALA A 91 16.56 -12.75 -7.93
N SER A 92 15.97 -11.58 -8.22
CA SER A 92 15.20 -11.37 -9.45
C SER A 92 15.98 -11.78 -10.70
N THR A 93 15.34 -12.56 -11.55
CA THR A 93 15.86 -12.93 -12.88
C THR A 93 15.45 -11.95 -13.99
N TYR A 94 14.65 -10.91 -13.63
CA TYR A 94 14.16 -9.89 -14.55
C TYR A 94 14.81 -8.53 -14.24
N PRO A 95 15.76 -8.04 -15.05
CA PRO A 95 16.36 -6.73 -14.85
C PRO A 95 15.30 -5.63 -14.79
N GLY A 96 15.42 -4.74 -13.78
CA GLY A 96 14.49 -3.63 -13.61
C GLY A 96 13.17 -3.98 -12.92
N LYS A 97 13.02 -5.20 -12.39
CA LYS A 97 11.87 -5.60 -11.57
C LYS A 97 12.34 -6.30 -10.29
N MET A 98 11.72 -6.01 -9.15
CA MET A 98 12.08 -6.59 -7.85
C MET A 98 10.89 -6.58 -6.87
N HIS A 99 10.72 -7.64 -6.09
CA HIS A 99 9.87 -7.61 -4.88
C HIS A 99 10.57 -6.89 -3.73
N ALA A 100 10.63 -5.56 -3.79
CA ALA A 100 11.31 -4.75 -2.78
C ALA A 100 10.37 -4.22 -1.67
N CYS A 101 9.09 -4.62 -1.69
CA CYS A 101 8.12 -4.32 -0.64
C CYS A 101 7.71 -5.56 0.19
N GLY A 102 8.04 -6.77 -0.28
CA GLY A 102 7.78 -8.01 0.44
C GLY A 102 6.43 -8.66 0.14
N HIS A 103 5.77 -8.28 -0.95
CA HIS A 103 4.47 -8.83 -1.35
C HIS A 103 4.54 -10.33 -1.70
N ASP A 104 5.70 -10.81 -2.16
CA ASP A 104 6.00 -12.24 -2.27
C ASP A 104 5.90 -12.96 -0.92
N GLY A 105 6.35 -12.33 0.16
CA GLY A 105 6.22 -12.82 1.52
C GLY A 105 4.79 -12.74 2.06
N HIS A 106 4.06 -11.65 1.78
CA HIS A 106 2.64 -11.53 2.15
C HIS A 106 1.81 -12.63 1.48
N THR A 107 2.04 -12.85 0.18
CA THR A 107 1.46 -13.95 -0.59
C THR A 107 1.75 -15.30 0.08
N ALA A 108 3.01 -15.55 0.44
CA ALA A 108 3.43 -16.81 1.07
C ALA A 108 2.78 -17.03 2.46
N MET A 109 2.69 -15.97 3.29
CA MET A 109 2.01 -16.05 4.58
C MET A 109 0.53 -16.43 4.41
N LEU A 110 -0.16 -15.82 3.44
CA LEU A 110 -1.57 -16.13 3.19
C LEU A 110 -1.77 -17.51 2.57
N LEU A 111 -0.87 -17.97 1.68
CA LEU A 111 -0.88 -19.34 1.14
C LEU A 111 -0.66 -20.41 2.24
N ALA A 112 0.27 -20.16 3.18
CA ALA A 112 0.48 -21.06 4.31
C ALA A 112 -0.76 -21.16 5.21
N ALA A 113 -1.42 -20.04 5.47
CA ALA A 113 -2.68 -20.00 6.20
C ALA A 113 -3.79 -20.73 5.45
N ALA A 114 -3.91 -20.53 4.14
CA ALA A 114 -4.87 -21.18 3.26
C ALA A 114 -4.77 -22.71 3.34
N LYS A 115 -3.55 -23.23 3.20
CA LYS A 115 -3.26 -24.67 3.29
C LYS A 115 -3.68 -25.28 4.64
N HIS A 116 -3.39 -24.55 5.74
CA HIS A 116 -3.81 -24.97 7.07
C HIS A 116 -5.33 -24.97 7.23
N LEU A 117 -5.99 -23.85 6.88
CA LEU A 117 -7.44 -23.69 7.01
C LEU A 117 -8.22 -24.73 6.18
N ALA A 118 -7.74 -25.07 4.98
CA ALA A 118 -8.34 -26.11 4.15
C ALA A 118 -8.31 -27.48 4.80
N ARG A 119 -7.22 -27.82 5.53
CA ARG A 119 -7.02 -29.12 6.19
C ARG A 119 -7.77 -29.23 7.52
N HIS A 120 -7.77 -28.18 8.35
CA HIS A 120 -8.19 -28.29 9.75
C HIS A 120 -9.60 -27.71 10.02
N ARG A 121 -10.03 -26.69 9.29
CA ARG A 121 -11.39 -26.11 9.29
C ARG A 121 -12.01 -25.93 10.69
N ARG A 122 -11.26 -25.34 11.64
CA ARG A 122 -11.71 -25.14 13.04
C ARG A 122 -12.52 -23.84 13.23
N PHE A 123 -13.48 -23.62 12.37
CA PHE A 123 -14.35 -22.43 12.38
C PHE A 123 -15.73 -22.79 11.84
N ASP A 124 -16.71 -21.88 11.99
CA ASP A 124 -18.05 -22.01 11.40
C ASP A 124 -18.39 -20.77 10.58
N GLY A 125 -18.32 -20.89 9.25
CA GLY A 125 -18.50 -19.78 8.31
C GLY A 125 -17.63 -19.88 7.07
N THR A 126 -17.27 -18.72 6.51
CA THR A 126 -16.47 -18.63 5.29
C THR A 126 -15.25 -17.72 5.49
N VAL A 127 -14.06 -18.19 5.10
CA VAL A 127 -12.85 -17.39 4.98
C VAL A 127 -12.59 -17.10 3.51
N TYR A 128 -12.55 -15.82 3.13
CA TYR A 128 -12.13 -15.36 1.82
C TYR A 128 -10.65 -14.98 1.86
N LEU A 129 -9.86 -15.62 1.01
CA LEU A 129 -8.43 -15.40 0.87
C LEU A 129 -8.21 -14.51 -0.35
N VAL A 130 -8.01 -13.21 -0.13
CA VAL A 130 -7.95 -12.20 -1.19
C VAL A 130 -6.48 -11.92 -1.53
N PHE A 131 -6.05 -12.38 -2.70
CA PHE A 131 -4.74 -12.06 -3.27
C PHE A 131 -4.93 -10.91 -4.26
N GLN A 132 -4.49 -9.73 -3.85
CA GLN A 132 -4.80 -8.48 -4.52
C GLN A 132 -3.63 -8.01 -5.38
N PRO A 133 -3.84 -7.68 -6.67
CA PRO A 133 -2.83 -7.11 -7.55
C PRO A 133 -2.61 -5.62 -7.31
N ALA A 134 -1.56 -5.09 -7.91
CA ALA A 134 -1.35 -3.68 -8.23
C ALA A 134 -1.52 -2.71 -7.03
N GLU A 135 -0.93 -3.06 -5.88
CA GLU A 135 -0.87 -2.15 -4.74
C GLU A 135 0.05 -0.97 -5.02
N GLU A 136 1.18 -1.17 -5.69
CA GLU A 136 2.24 -0.20 -5.95
C GLU A 136 1.86 0.81 -7.06
N GLY A 137 0.87 1.67 -6.75
CA GLY A 137 0.42 2.76 -7.62
C GLY A 137 -0.72 2.42 -8.58
N GLY A 138 -1.09 1.14 -8.73
CA GLY A 138 -2.16 0.72 -9.64
C GLY A 138 -3.58 0.85 -9.07
N GLY A 139 -3.72 0.82 -7.74
CA GLY A 139 -5.02 0.83 -7.06
C GLY A 139 -5.81 -0.45 -7.30
N GLY A 140 -5.14 -1.60 -7.23
CA GLY A 140 -5.75 -2.91 -7.49
C GLY A 140 -6.91 -3.23 -6.56
N ALA A 141 -6.86 -2.77 -5.29
CA ALA A 141 -7.99 -2.87 -4.37
C ALA A 141 -9.24 -2.19 -4.94
N ARG A 142 -9.10 -0.96 -5.45
CA ARG A 142 -10.19 -0.21 -6.08
C ARG A 142 -10.75 -0.97 -7.30
N GLU A 143 -9.88 -1.51 -8.13
CA GLU A 143 -10.33 -2.25 -9.33
C GLU A 143 -11.01 -3.58 -8.94
N MET A 144 -10.52 -4.31 -7.93
CA MET A 144 -11.22 -5.50 -7.42
C MET A 144 -12.61 -5.16 -6.87
N ILE A 145 -12.76 -4.05 -6.16
CA ILE A 145 -14.06 -3.56 -5.65
C ILE A 145 -14.99 -3.23 -6.82
N ARG A 146 -14.51 -2.51 -7.85
CA ARG A 146 -15.27 -2.20 -9.06
C ARG A 146 -15.75 -3.44 -9.81
N ASP A 147 -14.94 -4.51 -9.80
CA ASP A 147 -15.28 -5.80 -10.40
C ASP A 147 -16.24 -6.63 -9.52
N GLY A 148 -16.68 -6.09 -8.38
CA GLY A 148 -17.69 -6.68 -7.49
C GLY A 148 -17.11 -7.60 -6.43
N LEU A 149 -15.95 -7.29 -5.85
CA LEU A 149 -15.33 -8.08 -4.78
C LEU A 149 -16.33 -8.35 -3.63
N PHE A 150 -16.98 -7.32 -3.12
CA PHE A 150 -17.87 -7.46 -1.97
C PHE A 150 -19.27 -7.95 -2.31
N ASP A 151 -19.68 -7.84 -3.57
CA ASP A 151 -20.95 -8.41 -4.07
C ASP A 151 -20.84 -9.93 -4.25
N LYS A 152 -19.68 -10.39 -4.76
CA LYS A 152 -19.42 -11.82 -5.01
C LYS A 152 -18.96 -12.54 -3.74
N PHE A 153 -18.27 -11.85 -2.85
CA PHE A 153 -17.68 -12.40 -1.61
C PHE A 153 -18.10 -11.54 -0.41
N PRO A 154 -19.37 -11.65 0.01
CA PRO A 154 -19.88 -10.88 1.14
C PRO A 154 -19.16 -11.29 2.42
N MET A 155 -18.45 -10.36 3.03
CA MET A 155 -17.71 -10.52 4.28
C MET A 155 -18.08 -9.43 5.27
N GLU A 156 -18.02 -9.77 6.58
CA GLU A 156 -18.32 -8.84 7.68
C GLU A 156 -17.18 -7.89 7.93
N ALA A 157 -15.95 -8.41 7.83
CA ALA A 157 -14.71 -7.65 8.00
C ALA A 157 -13.59 -8.24 7.15
N ILE A 158 -12.54 -7.45 6.94
CA ILE A 158 -11.34 -7.87 6.23
C ILE A 158 -10.08 -7.35 6.93
N PHE A 159 -9.04 -8.20 6.97
CA PHE A 159 -7.75 -7.89 7.58
C PHE A 159 -6.65 -7.91 6.53
N GLY A 160 -5.75 -6.90 6.58
CA GLY A 160 -4.54 -6.79 5.78
C GLY A 160 -3.30 -6.68 6.67
N ALA A 161 -2.14 -7.06 6.15
CA ALA A 161 -0.88 -6.96 6.88
C ALA A 161 0.26 -6.52 5.98
N HIS A 162 1.24 -5.83 6.56
CA HIS A 162 2.49 -5.50 5.90
C HIS A 162 3.69 -5.91 6.75
N ASN A 163 4.71 -6.45 6.13
CA ASN A 163 6.00 -6.66 6.78
C ASN A 163 6.68 -5.32 7.08
N TRP A 164 7.39 -5.22 8.20
CA TRP A 164 8.02 -3.97 8.60
C TRP A 164 9.47 -4.16 9.03
N PRO A 165 10.45 -3.81 8.17
CA PRO A 165 11.87 -3.82 8.52
C PRO A 165 12.17 -2.89 9.70
N GLY A 166 13.10 -3.31 10.56
CA GLY A 166 13.46 -2.60 11.79
C GLY A 166 12.60 -2.97 13.02
N MET A 167 11.43 -3.57 12.82
CA MET A 167 10.65 -4.17 13.90
C MET A 167 11.05 -5.65 14.09
N ALA A 168 11.21 -6.09 15.33
CA ALA A 168 11.70 -7.44 15.61
C ALA A 168 10.73 -8.55 15.14
N VAL A 169 11.28 -9.66 14.69
CA VAL A 169 10.50 -10.86 14.32
C VAL A 169 9.66 -11.34 15.50
N GLY A 170 8.39 -11.62 15.26
CA GLY A 170 7.42 -12.02 16.29
C GLY A 170 6.68 -10.85 16.95
N GLN A 171 7.02 -9.61 16.63
CA GLN A 171 6.27 -8.43 17.01
C GLN A 171 5.22 -8.09 15.96
N PHE A 172 4.10 -7.55 16.42
CA PHE A 172 3.03 -6.96 15.63
C PHE A 172 2.81 -5.52 16.06
N ALA A 173 2.43 -4.66 15.13
CA ALA A 173 2.06 -3.30 15.47
C ALA A 173 0.73 -2.92 14.80
N VAL A 174 -0.11 -2.17 15.53
CA VAL A 174 -1.42 -1.74 15.02
C VAL A 174 -1.85 -0.44 15.69
N LYS A 175 -2.57 0.38 14.93
CA LYS A 175 -3.17 1.63 15.44
C LYS A 175 -4.63 1.70 15.01
N SER A 176 -5.51 2.11 15.92
CA SER A 176 -6.89 2.50 15.60
C SER A 176 -6.92 3.88 14.95
N GLY A 177 -7.81 4.07 13.99
CA GLY A 177 -7.89 5.29 13.21
C GLY A 177 -6.80 5.40 12.13
N PRO A 178 -6.42 6.62 11.72
CA PRO A 178 -5.48 6.84 10.62
C PRO A 178 -4.10 6.24 10.89
N CYS A 179 -3.57 5.46 9.94
CA CYS A 179 -2.27 4.79 10.04
C CYS A 179 -1.36 5.03 8.83
N PHE A 180 -1.88 5.05 7.59
CA PHE A 180 -1.16 5.49 6.40
C PHE A 180 -1.84 6.71 5.78
N ALA A 181 -1.04 7.62 5.21
CA ALA A 181 -1.57 8.83 4.59
C ALA A 181 -2.21 8.56 3.24
N SER A 182 -3.04 9.50 2.79
CA SER A 182 -3.51 9.55 1.40
C SER A 182 -2.35 9.79 0.44
N SER A 183 -2.48 9.33 -0.82
CA SER A 183 -1.58 9.65 -1.91
C SER A 183 -2.32 10.47 -2.96
N ASN A 184 -1.82 11.68 -3.22
CA ASN A 184 -2.41 12.57 -4.20
C ASN A 184 -1.31 13.32 -4.94
N GLU A 185 -1.60 13.69 -6.19
CA GLU A 185 -0.71 14.44 -7.07
C GLU A 185 -1.44 15.67 -7.59
N PHE A 186 -0.69 16.71 -7.87
CA PHE A 186 -1.23 17.90 -8.52
C PHE A 186 -0.31 18.39 -9.63
N LYS A 187 -0.94 18.98 -10.64
CA LYS A 187 -0.27 19.68 -11.72
C LYS A 187 -0.96 21.02 -11.94
N ILE A 188 -0.16 22.06 -12.02
CA ILE A 188 -0.65 23.45 -12.25
C ILE A 188 0.15 24.02 -13.40
N THR A 189 -0.54 24.42 -14.46
CA THR A 189 0.06 25.12 -15.58
C THR A 189 -0.32 26.61 -15.48
N VAL A 190 0.65 27.44 -15.17
CA VAL A 190 0.48 28.91 -15.17
C VAL A 190 0.77 29.42 -16.56
N THR A 191 -0.22 30.01 -17.22
CA THR A 191 -0.11 30.57 -18.57
C THR A 191 -0.03 32.09 -18.50
N GLY A 192 1.10 32.60 -18.94
CA GLY A 192 1.39 34.02 -19.08
C GLY A 192 1.39 34.50 -20.55
N ARG A 193 2.39 35.26 -20.88
CA ARG A 193 2.68 35.71 -22.26
C ARG A 193 4.16 36.00 -22.39
N GLY A 194 4.85 35.24 -23.23
CA GLY A 194 6.28 35.39 -23.49
C GLY A 194 6.66 36.77 -24.01
N SER A 195 7.91 37.14 -23.76
CA SER A 195 8.47 38.41 -24.22
C SER A 195 10.00 38.37 -24.25
N HIS A 196 10.60 39.40 -24.80
CA HIS A 196 12.03 39.62 -24.65
C HIS A 196 12.34 39.93 -23.18
N ALA A 197 13.27 39.22 -22.55
CA ALA A 197 13.56 39.36 -21.12
C ALA A 197 13.98 40.77 -20.68
N ALA A 198 14.57 41.58 -21.60
CA ALA A 198 14.88 42.99 -21.37
C ALA A 198 13.67 43.93 -21.56
N LEU A 199 12.54 43.45 -22.07
CA LEU A 199 11.30 44.19 -22.31
C LEU A 199 10.09 43.53 -21.65
N PRO A 200 10.15 43.22 -20.32
CA PRO A 200 9.15 42.41 -19.62
C PRO A 200 7.74 43.05 -19.62
N HIS A 201 7.62 44.37 -19.81
CA HIS A 201 6.36 45.06 -19.89
C HIS A 201 5.50 44.68 -21.12
N ASN A 202 6.06 43.98 -22.10
CA ASN A 202 5.35 43.47 -23.26
C ASN A 202 4.76 42.06 -23.04
N GLY A 203 5.06 41.43 -21.89
CA GLY A 203 4.64 40.08 -21.54
C GLY A 203 3.86 40.01 -20.23
N ILE A 204 3.59 38.78 -19.82
CA ILE A 204 3.14 38.39 -18.48
C ILE A 204 4.02 37.23 -18.08
N ASP A 205 4.95 37.46 -17.17
CA ASP A 205 5.95 36.45 -16.79
C ASP A 205 5.33 35.41 -15.83
N PRO A 206 5.20 34.12 -16.22
CA PRO A 206 4.62 33.07 -15.36
C PRO A 206 5.55 32.63 -14.25
N VAL A 207 6.86 32.86 -14.34
CA VAL A 207 7.85 32.38 -13.35
C VAL A 207 7.67 33.06 -11.99
N PRO A 208 7.60 34.41 -11.86
CA PRO A 208 7.29 35.05 -10.59
C PRO A 208 5.94 34.63 -10.01
N VAL A 209 4.93 34.41 -10.86
CA VAL A 209 3.59 33.96 -10.45
C VAL A 209 3.69 32.56 -9.79
N ALA A 210 4.39 31.63 -10.43
CA ALA A 210 4.65 30.30 -9.91
C ALA A 210 5.39 30.35 -8.56
N CYS A 211 6.42 31.19 -8.43
CA CYS A 211 7.17 31.37 -7.17
C CYS A 211 6.26 31.85 -6.02
N GLN A 212 5.39 32.84 -6.28
CA GLN A 212 4.42 33.33 -5.28
C GLN A 212 3.41 32.25 -4.89
N MET A 213 2.94 31.47 -5.85
CA MET A 213 2.00 30.36 -5.64
C MET A 213 2.61 29.28 -4.74
N VAL A 214 3.86 28.86 -4.99
CA VAL A 214 4.58 27.88 -4.17
C VAL A 214 4.70 28.33 -2.72
N GLN A 215 5.01 29.61 -2.48
CA GLN A 215 5.07 30.18 -1.13
C GLN A 215 3.69 30.23 -0.47
N ALA A 216 2.66 30.63 -1.21
CA ALA A 216 1.30 30.73 -0.71
C ALA A 216 0.73 29.36 -0.32
N PHE A 217 1.06 28.26 -1.00
CA PHE A 217 0.65 26.91 -0.64
C PHE A 217 1.11 26.52 0.76
N GLN A 218 2.27 26.99 1.23
CA GLN A 218 2.74 26.69 2.59
C GLN A 218 1.82 27.28 3.67
N THR A 219 1.07 28.34 3.33
CA THR A 219 0.10 28.92 4.26
C THR A 219 -1.13 28.03 4.47
N ILE A 220 -1.45 27.17 3.51
CA ILE A 220 -2.56 26.21 3.65
C ILE A 220 -2.28 25.25 4.82
N VAL A 221 -1.10 24.65 4.85
CA VAL A 221 -0.70 23.72 5.90
C VAL A 221 -0.55 24.43 7.26
N THR A 222 -0.09 25.69 7.26
CA THR A 222 0.22 26.40 8.50
C THR A 222 -0.93 27.26 9.03
N ARG A 223 -1.96 27.64 8.22
CA ARG A 223 -2.99 28.61 8.59
C ARG A 223 -4.44 28.21 8.29
N ASN A 224 -4.68 27.15 7.47
CA ASN A 224 -6.05 26.81 7.08
C ASN A 224 -6.56 25.52 7.74
N LYS A 225 -5.71 24.50 7.97
CA LYS A 225 -6.09 23.30 8.71
C LYS A 225 -5.92 23.47 10.22
N ARG A 226 -6.53 22.60 11.02
CA ARG A 226 -6.31 22.58 12.47
C ARG A 226 -4.82 22.28 12.74
N PRO A 227 -4.19 22.89 13.75
CA PRO A 227 -2.77 22.68 14.06
C PRO A 227 -2.41 21.22 14.38
N ILE A 228 -3.34 20.45 14.94
CA ILE A 228 -3.15 19.04 15.33
C ILE A 228 -3.30 18.06 14.15
N ASP A 229 -3.87 18.48 13.02
CA ASP A 229 -3.97 17.62 11.86
C ASP A 229 -2.62 17.57 11.13
N ALA A 230 -2.18 16.38 10.73
CA ALA A 230 -0.96 16.25 9.92
C ALA A 230 -1.31 16.33 8.43
N ALA A 231 -0.50 17.08 7.68
CA ALA A 231 -0.60 17.15 6.22
C ALA A 231 0.73 17.62 5.62
N VAL A 232 1.00 17.19 4.39
CA VAL A 232 2.16 17.60 3.59
C VAL A 232 1.69 18.10 2.23
N ILE A 233 2.20 19.25 1.81
CA ILE A 233 2.15 19.73 0.43
C ILE A 233 3.59 19.92 -0.02
N SER A 234 4.06 19.11 -0.97
CA SER A 234 5.41 19.20 -1.52
C SER A 234 5.32 19.53 -3.00
N VAL A 235 5.84 20.70 -3.39
CA VAL A 235 6.15 20.99 -4.77
C VAL A 235 7.49 20.35 -5.09
N THR A 236 7.51 19.43 -6.04
CA THR A 236 8.68 18.63 -6.37
C THR A 236 9.28 18.94 -7.73
N MET A 237 8.48 19.58 -8.62
CA MET A 237 8.92 19.95 -9.96
C MET A 237 8.41 21.35 -10.32
N ILE A 238 9.28 22.16 -10.95
CA ILE A 238 8.94 23.46 -11.56
C ILE A 238 9.69 23.51 -12.89
N HIS A 239 8.97 23.66 -13.97
CA HIS A 239 9.54 23.72 -15.31
C HIS A 239 9.08 24.97 -16.04
N ALA A 240 10.04 25.79 -16.51
CA ALA A 240 9.78 27.00 -17.28
C ALA A 240 11.03 27.43 -18.07
N GLY A 241 10.82 27.93 -19.29
CA GLY A 241 11.82 28.59 -20.09
C GLY A 241 12.92 27.70 -20.67
N GLU A 242 13.49 28.13 -21.82
CA GLU A 242 14.56 27.41 -22.54
C GLU A 242 15.75 28.29 -22.85
N ALA A 243 15.61 29.62 -22.74
CA ALA A 243 16.66 30.60 -23.07
C ALA A 243 16.70 31.74 -22.07
N THR A 244 17.90 32.22 -21.72
CA THR A 244 18.13 33.27 -20.72
C THR A 244 17.61 34.66 -21.09
N ASN A 245 17.36 34.91 -22.37
CA ASN A 245 16.89 36.21 -22.90
C ASN A 245 15.41 36.16 -23.32
N VAL A 246 14.66 35.12 -22.97
CA VAL A 246 13.26 34.92 -23.33
C VAL A 246 12.44 34.66 -22.05
N VAL A 247 11.39 35.47 -21.82
CA VAL A 247 10.34 35.15 -20.84
C VAL A 247 9.44 34.09 -21.45
N PRO A 248 9.22 32.93 -20.78
CA PRO A 248 8.40 31.84 -21.33
C PRO A 248 6.91 32.19 -21.38
N ASP A 249 6.14 31.44 -22.16
CA ASP A 249 4.68 31.56 -22.20
C ASP A 249 4.00 30.85 -21.00
N ASP A 250 4.64 29.84 -20.44
CA ASP A 250 4.08 29.05 -19.33
C ASP A 250 5.12 28.63 -18.29
N CYS A 251 4.61 28.22 -17.14
CA CYS A 251 5.37 27.56 -16.08
C CYS A 251 4.51 26.42 -15.49
N VAL A 252 5.06 25.23 -15.45
CA VAL A 252 4.40 24.02 -14.89
C VAL A 252 4.94 23.76 -13.50
N ILE A 253 4.05 23.56 -12.54
CA ILE A 253 4.32 23.20 -11.15
C ILE A 253 3.67 21.85 -10.89
N GLU A 254 4.43 20.88 -10.39
CA GLU A 254 3.91 19.57 -10.03
C GLU A 254 4.38 19.16 -8.62
N GLY A 255 3.61 18.29 -7.97
CA GLY A 255 3.95 17.85 -6.64
C GLY A 255 2.95 16.88 -6.04
N THR A 256 3.08 16.66 -4.73
CA THR A 256 2.27 15.68 -4.01
C THR A 256 1.63 16.26 -2.75
N VAL A 257 0.47 15.69 -2.39
CA VAL A 257 -0.24 15.98 -1.14
C VAL A 257 -0.45 14.68 -0.36
N ARG A 258 -0.22 14.76 0.96
CA ARG A 258 -0.46 13.66 1.91
C ARG A 258 -1.32 14.15 3.07
N THR A 259 -2.34 13.40 3.44
CA THR A 259 -3.22 13.70 4.60
C THR A 259 -3.67 12.41 5.27
N PHE A 260 -4.11 12.51 6.54
CA PHE A 260 -4.65 11.36 7.28
C PHE A 260 -6.18 11.33 7.35
N THR A 261 -6.86 12.34 6.80
CA THR A 261 -8.33 12.39 6.75
C THR A 261 -8.80 12.98 5.42
N LEU A 262 -9.99 12.57 4.97
CA LEU A 262 -10.60 13.10 3.77
C LEU A 262 -10.98 14.58 3.93
N ASP A 263 -11.44 15.00 5.11
CA ASP A 263 -11.81 16.41 5.38
C ASP A 263 -10.62 17.36 5.19
N VAL A 264 -9.42 16.93 5.65
CA VAL A 264 -8.18 17.70 5.45
C VAL A 264 -7.77 17.70 3.97
N LEU A 265 -7.96 16.58 3.28
CA LEU A 265 -7.70 16.49 1.84
C LEU A 265 -8.59 17.43 1.04
N ASP A 266 -9.90 17.42 1.31
CA ASP A 266 -10.89 18.29 0.67
C ASP A 266 -10.57 19.76 0.91
N LEU A 267 -10.17 20.11 2.13
CA LEU A 267 -9.71 21.46 2.47
C LEU A 267 -8.49 21.87 1.63
N ILE A 268 -7.47 21.01 1.56
CA ILE A 268 -6.21 21.32 0.87
C ILE A 268 -6.45 21.47 -0.63
N GLU A 269 -7.13 20.53 -1.28
CA GLU A 269 -7.42 20.59 -2.71
C GLU A 269 -8.17 21.87 -3.07
N ARG A 270 -9.25 22.18 -2.35
CA ARG A 270 -10.02 23.41 -2.55
C ARG A 270 -9.16 24.66 -2.37
N ARG A 271 -8.38 24.73 -1.28
CA ARG A 271 -7.53 25.90 -1.00
C ARG A 271 -6.39 26.05 -2.02
N MET A 272 -5.78 24.95 -2.46
CA MET A 272 -4.77 25.00 -3.52
C MET A 272 -5.33 25.57 -4.81
N LYS A 273 -6.53 25.11 -5.22
CA LYS A 273 -7.23 25.64 -6.39
C LYS A 273 -7.49 27.15 -6.26
N GLU A 274 -8.08 27.58 -5.14
CA GLU A 274 -8.37 28.99 -4.87
C GLU A 274 -7.09 29.85 -4.91
N VAL A 275 -6.00 29.40 -4.27
CA VAL A 275 -4.71 30.10 -4.28
C VAL A 275 -4.15 30.17 -5.70
N ALA A 276 -4.18 29.08 -6.46
CA ALA A 276 -3.67 29.04 -7.83
C ALA A 276 -4.42 30.05 -8.75
N GLU A 277 -5.75 30.00 -8.72
CA GLU A 277 -6.60 30.86 -9.54
C GLU A 277 -6.43 32.36 -9.19
N HIS A 278 -6.47 32.68 -7.90
CA HIS A 278 -6.40 34.08 -7.46
C HIS A 278 -4.98 34.68 -7.59
N THR A 279 -3.94 33.90 -7.35
CA THR A 279 -2.55 34.30 -7.54
C THR A 279 -2.32 34.63 -9.04
N SER A 280 -2.72 33.72 -9.94
CA SER A 280 -2.58 33.94 -11.38
C SER A 280 -3.32 35.17 -11.82
N ALA A 281 -4.57 35.33 -11.39
CA ALA A 281 -5.39 36.51 -11.73
C ALA A 281 -4.78 37.84 -11.24
N ALA A 282 -4.17 37.85 -10.04
CA ALA A 282 -3.53 39.05 -9.49
C ALA A 282 -2.36 39.55 -10.34
N PHE A 283 -1.72 38.68 -11.12
CA PHE A 283 -0.62 39.03 -12.05
C PHE A 283 -1.07 39.09 -13.50
N GLY A 284 -2.37 38.96 -13.81
CA GLY A 284 -2.90 38.97 -15.17
C GLY A 284 -2.62 37.66 -15.95
N ALA A 285 -2.15 36.60 -15.27
CA ALA A 285 -1.95 35.27 -15.83
C ALA A 285 -3.22 34.44 -15.70
N GLN A 286 -3.22 33.26 -16.36
CA GLN A 286 -4.23 32.22 -16.19
C GLN A 286 -3.59 30.98 -15.60
N CYS A 287 -4.38 30.07 -15.01
CA CYS A 287 -3.87 28.74 -14.64
C CYS A 287 -4.89 27.63 -14.93
N ALA A 288 -4.37 26.45 -15.26
CA ALA A 288 -5.09 25.18 -15.21
C ALA A 288 -4.63 24.43 -13.95
N PHE A 289 -5.59 23.97 -13.16
CA PHE A 289 -5.35 23.22 -11.92
C PHE A 289 -5.90 21.79 -12.07
N GLU A 290 -5.03 20.82 -11.97
CA GLU A 290 -5.34 19.39 -11.99
C GLU A 290 -4.95 18.78 -10.65
N PHE A 291 -5.82 17.94 -10.08
CA PHE A 291 -5.58 17.26 -8.83
C PHE A 291 -6.05 15.79 -8.94
N HIS A 292 -5.15 14.86 -8.70
CA HIS A 292 -5.39 13.43 -8.82
C HIS A 292 -5.34 12.79 -7.44
N ARG A 293 -6.47 12.24 -6.98
CA ARG A 293 -6.57 11.46 -5.74
C ARG A 293 -6.27 10.01 -6.07
N ASN A 294 -5.06 9.56 -5.73
CA ASN A 294 -4.60 8.20 -6.02
C ASN A 294 -5.11 7.23 -4.95
N TYR A 295 -4.76 7.43 -3.67
CA TYR A 295 -5.20 6.58 -2.56
C TYR A 295 -5.80 7.42 -1.44
N PRO A 296 -6.95 7.03 -0.86
CA PRO A 296 -7.45 7.64 0.37
C PRO A 296 -6.53 7.29 1.56
N PRO A 297 -6.66 7.98 2.70
CA PRO A 297 -5.92 7.58 3.90
C PRO A 297 -6.40 6.22 4.40
N THR A 298 -5.46 5.37 4.87
CA THR A 298 -5.79 4.09 5.50
C THR A 298 -6.21 4.35 6.94
N ILE A 299 -7.49 4.10 7.23
CA ILE A 299 -8.11 4.37 8.53
C ILE A 299 -8.66 3.07 9.10
N ASN A 300 -7.97 2.51 10.08
CA ASN A 300 -8.40 1.29 10.76
C ASN A 300 -9.65 1.51 11.59
N HIS A 301 -10.59 0.58 11.52
CA HIS A 301 -11.80 0.59 12.33
C HIS A 301 -11.49 0.17 13.77
N GLU A 302 -12.10 0.83 14.73
CA GLU A 302 -11.81 0.66 16.15
C GLU A 302 -12.12 -0.76 16.66
N ALA A 303 -13.27 -1.30 16.29
CA ALA A 303 -13.71 -2.62 16.72
C ALA A 303 -12.80 -3.75 16.17
N GLU A 304 -12.45 -3.68 14.88
CA GLU A 304 -11.57 -4.65 14.22
C GLU A 304 -10.14 -4.53 14.73
N THR A 305 -9.68 -3.31 15.04
CA THR A 305 -8.38 -3.08 15.67
C THR A 305 -8.32 -3.66 17.09
N ALA A 306 -9.36 -3.46 17.88
CA ALA A 306 -9.44 -4.03 19.23
C ALA A 306 -9.51 -5.57 19.18
N PHE A 307 -10.26 -6.11 18.21
CA PHE A 307 -10.30 -7.55 17.95
C PHE A 307 -8.93 -8.09 17.58
N PHE A 308 -8.22 -7.46 16.62
CA PHE A 308 -6.87 -7.84 16.24
C PHE A 308 -5.91 -7.83 17.44
N ARG A 309 -5.90 -6.73 18.23
CA ARG A 309 -5.03 -6.60 19.43
C ARG A 309 -5.23 -7.76 20.40
N ARG A 310 -6.46 -8.16 20.65
CA ARG A 310 -6.78 -9.29 21.53
C ARG A 310 -6.19 -10.58 20.99
N VAL A 311 -6.45 -10.91 19.72
CA VAL A 311 -5.93 -12.12 19.08
C VAL A 311 -4.40 -12.11 19.02
N ALA A 312 -3.79 -10.97 18.68
CA ALA A 312 -2.35 -10.82 18.62
C ALA A 312 -1.69 -11.01 20.00
N ALA A 313 -2.31 -10.50 21.06
CA ALA A 313 -1.83 -10.71 22.43
C ALA A 313 -1.89 -12.17 22.86
N GLU A 314 -2.93 -12.93 22.46
CA GLU A 314 -3.04 -14.37 22.71
C GLU A 314 -1.96 -15.17 21.94
N VAL A 315 -1.60 -14.74 20.74
CA VAL A 315 -0.66 -15.39 19.84
C VAL A 315 0.80 -15.07 20.15
N ALA A 316 1.11 -13.80 20.35
CA ALA A 316 2.48 -13.30 20.48
C ALA A 316 2.86 -12.88 21.91
N GLY A 317 1.89 -12.71 22.80
CA GLY A 317 2.05 -12.06 24.10
C GLY A 317 1.83 -10.54 24.00
N VAL A 318 1.29 -9.96 25.08
CA VAL A 318 0.91 -8.52 25.11
C VAL A 318 2.08 -7.59 24.82
N ASP A 319 3.27 -7.91 25.26
CA ASP A 319 4.50 -7.10 25.09
C ASP A 319 4.99 -7.07 23.62
N ASN A 320 4.50 -7.97 22.80
CA ASN A 320 4.82 -8.04 21.37
C ASN A 320 3.71 -7.45 20.47
N VAL A 321 2.74 -6.75 21.03
CA VAL A 321 1.70 -6.00 20.30
C VAL A 321 1.89 -4.51 20.55
N LEU A 322 2.57 -3.88 19.62
CA LEU A 322 3.01 -2.48 19.75
C LEU A 322 1.97 -1.50 19.22
N GLU A 323 2.05 -0.26 19.68
CA GLU A 323 1.42 0.88 19.03
C GLU A 323 2.26 1.26 17.79
N PHE A 324 1.59 1.58 16.70
CA PHE A 324 2.23 1.98 15.46
C PHE A 324 2.07 3.50 15.25
N GLU A 325 3.17 4.20 15.01
CA GLU A 325 3.11 5.61 14.64
C GLU A 325 2.66 5.75 13.18
N PRO A 326 1.68 6.64 12.88
CA PRO A 326 1.25 6.86 11.50
C PRO A 326 2.40 7.25 10.59
N THR A 327 2.41 6.72 9.38
CA THR A 327 3.41 7.05 8.36
C THR A 327 2.80 7.82 7.20
N MET A 328 3.63 8.66 6.53
CA MET A 328 3.23 9.36 5.30
C MET A 328 3.29 8.45 4.05
N GLY A 329 3.66 7.17 4.18
CA GLY A 329 3.42 6.15 3.17
C GLY A 329 1.93 6.02 2.87
N ALA A 330 1.59 5.47 1.72
CA ALA A 330 0.22 5.20 1.31
C ALA A 330 0.04 3.70 1.05
N GLU A 331 -1.21 3.22 1.14
CA GLU A 331 -1.59 1.82 1.00
C GLU A 331 -3.00 1.75 0.40
N ASP A 332 -3.19 0.99 -0.67
CA ASP A 332 -4.46 0.92 -1.39
C ASP A 332 -5.53 0.06 -0.70
N PHE A 333 -5.16 -0.72 0.35
CA PHE A 333 -6.12 -1.34 1.27
C PHE A 333 -7.07 -0.31 1.89
N SER A 334 -6.69 0.96 1.85
CA SER A 334 -7.53 2.11 2.21
C SER A 334 -8.87 2.13 1.47
N TYR A 335 -8.91 1.74 0.19
CA TYR A 335 -10.16 1.62 -0.56
C TYR A 335 -11.10 0.55 0.03
N ILE A 336 -10.52 -0.57 0.45
CA ILE A 336 -11.27 -1.65 1.13
C ILE A 336 -11.90 -1.13 2.42
N LEU A 337 -11.14 -0.35 3.21
CA LEU A 337 -11.61 0.20 4.48
C LEU A 337 -12.69 1.28 4.34
N LEU A 338 -12.86 1.88 3.16
CA LEU A 338 -14.01 2.76 2.89
C LEU A 338 -15.32 1.99 2.79
N ASP A 339 -15.28 0.74 2.30
CA ASP A 339 -16.48 -0.05 1.99
C ASP A 339 -16.76 -1.14 3.02
N LYS A 340 -15.73 -1.62 3.73
CA LYS A 340 -15.82 -2.71 4.71
C LYS A 340 -15.09 -2.41 6.00
N PRO A 341 -15.67 -2.77 7.16
CA PRO A 341 -14.93 -2.78 8.41
C PRO A 341 -13.65 -3.63 8.29
N GLY A 342 -12.55 -3.16 8.86
CA GLY A 342 -11.31 -3.90 8.77
C GLY A 342 -10.16 -3.28 9.55
N CYS A 343 -9.05 -3.97 9.53
CA CYS A 343 -7.82 -3.56 10.20
C CYS A 343 -6.59 -3.94 9.38
N TYR A 344 -5.71 -2.97 9.22
CA TYR A 344 -4.37 -3.16 8.64
C TYR A 344 -3.34 -3.10 9.75
N PHE A 345 -2.45 -4.09 9.82
CA PHE A 345 -1.45 -4.22 10.87
C PHE A 345 -0.07 -4.51 10.29
N LEU A 346 0.97 -4.33 11.10
CA LEU A 346 2.35 -4.60 10.73
C LEU A 346 2.87 -5.87 11.41
N ILE A 347 3.77 -6.58 10.72
CA ILE A 347 4.54 -7.71 11.24
C ILE A 347 6.04 -7.45 11.08
N GLY A 348 6.81 -7.63 12.13
CA GLY A 348 8.24 -7.29 12.15
C GLY A 348 9.08 -8.18 11.26
N ASN A 349 9.79 -7.60 10.27
CA ASN A 349 10.70 -8.27 9.34
C ASN A 349 12.14 -8.45 9.89
N GLY A 350 12.41 -7.92 11.10
CA GLY A 350 13.75 -7.90 11.68
C GLY A 350 14.64 -6.77 11.13
N ASP A 351 15.90 -6.79 11.51
CA ASP A 351 16.92 -5.79 11.17
C ASP A 351 17.70 -6.09 9.88
N GLY A 352 17.35 -7.17 9.17
CA GLY A 352 18.03 -7.62 7.97
C GLY A 352 19.14 -8.65 8.20
N GLY A 353 19.36 -9.09 9.45
CA GLY A 353 20.35 -10.12 9.78
C GLY A 353 20.03 -11.51 9.19
N HIS A 354 18.80 -11.72 8.73
CA HIS A 354 18.36 -12.95 8.06
C HIS A 354 18.87 -13.10 6.63
N ARG A 355 19.33 -12.01 6.00
CA ARG A 355 19.74 -12.03 4.59
C ARG A 355 20.93 -12.96 4.37
N ALA A 356 20.80 -13.82 3.37
CA ALA A 356 21.84 -14.75 2.98
C ALA A 356 23.09 -14.04 2.43
N GLY A 357 24.21 -14.77 2.35
CA GLY A 357 25.39 -14.30 1.63
C GLY A 357 25.01 -13.93 0.19
N GLY A 358 25.54 -12.80 -0.29
CA GLY A 358 25.22 -12.26 -1.63
C GLY A 358 24.15 -11.16 -1.62
N HIS A 359 23.66 -10.72 -0.45
CA HIS A 359 22.81 -9.53 -0.39
C HIS A 359 23.57 -8.27 -0.82
N GLY A 360 22.86 -7.26 -1.34
CA GLY A 360 23.43 -5.97 -1.68
C GLY A 360 23.94 -5.19 -0.46
N LEU A 361 24.72 -4.13 -0.68
CA LEU A 361 25.32 -3.33 0.38
C LEU A 361 24.34 -2.39 1.11
N GLY A 362 23.16 -2.19 0.55
CA GLY A 362 22.13 -1.32 1.13
C GLY A 362 21.43 -1.92 2.35
N PRO A 363 20.66 -1.12 3.09
CA PRO A 363 19.86 -1.59 4.22
C PRO A 363 18.73 -2.53 3.76
N CYS A 364 18.28 -3.41 4.65
CA CYS A 364 17.07 -4.21 4.46
C CYS A 364 15.84 -3.34 4.78
N MET A 365 15.52 -2.41 3.90
CA MET A 365 14.39 -1.49 4.05
C MET A 365 13.46 -1.64 2.83
N LEU A 366 12.17 -1.35 3.01
CA LEU A 366 11.21 -1.33 1.91
C LEU A 366 11.68 -0.39 0.80
N HIS A 367 11.41 -0.75 -0.46
CA HIS A 367 11.82 -0.02 -1.66
C HIS A 367 13.35 0.19 -1.80
N ASN A 368 14.14 -0.63 -1.11
CA ASN A 368 15.60 -0.62 -1.26
C ASN A 368 16.07 -1.78 -2.15
N PRO A 369 17.00 -1.54 -3.11
CA PRO A 369 17.53 -2.61 -3.98
C PRO A 369 18.20 -3.80 -3.26
N SER A 370 18.48 -3.66 -1.97
CA SER A 370 19.11 -4.70 -1.11
C SER A 370 18.11 -5.32 -0.11
N TYR A 371 16.80 -5.03 -0.27
CA TYR A 371 15.75 -5.63 0.55
C TYR A 371 15.66 -7.15 0.32
N ASP A 372 15.28 -7.89 1.35
CA ASP A 372 14.78 -9.28 1.28
C ASP A 372 13.73 -9.50 2.37
N PHE A 373 12.69 -10.25 2.06
CA PHE A 373 11.69 -10.67 3.03
C PHE A 373 12.27 -11.77 3.93
N ASN A 374 11.98 -11.71 5.22
CA ASN A 374 12.42 -12.72 6.17
C ASN A 374 11.48 -13.93 6.15
N ASP A 375 11.95 -15.07 5.63
CA ASP A 375 11.16 -16.29 5.53
C ASP A 375 10.67 -16.82 6.90
N ASP A 376 11.32 -16.44 8.02
CA ASP A 376 10.86 -16.78 9.38
C ASP A 376 9.49 -16.16 9.72
N LEU A 377 9.05 -15.14 8.96
CA LEU A 377 7.73 -14.55 9.11
C LEU A 377 6.63 -15.44 8.55
N ILE A 378 6.92 -16.30 7.59
CA ILE A 378 5.89 -17.12 6.92
C ILE A 378 5.09 -17.93 7.94
N PRO A 379 5.67 -18.73 8.82
CA PRO A 379 4.89 -19.48 9.82
C PRO A 379 4.23 -18.57 10.87
N LEU A 380 4.82 -17.42 11.18
CA LEU A 380 4.28 -16.49 12.18
C LEU A 380 3.06 -15.75 11.64
N GLY A 381 3.18 -15.15 10.47
CA GLY A 381 2.08 -14.46 9.80
C GLY A 381 0.94 -15.40 9.43
N ALA A 382 1.25 -16.58 8.91
CA ALA A 382 0.25 -17.61 8.65
C ALA A 382 -0.50 -18.05 9.92
N THR A 383 0.20 -18.19 11.04
CA THR A 383 -0.44 -18.49 12.35
C THR A 383 -1.37 -17.35 12.75
N MET A 384 -0.96 -16.08 12.57
CA MET A 384 -1.82 -14.93 12.87
C MET A 384 -3.09 -14.95 12.00
N TRP A 385 -2.96 -15.17 10.69
CA TRP A 385 -4.10 -15.28 9.78
C TRP A 385 -5.08 -16.38 10.20
N VAL A 386 -4.56 -17.56 10.56
CA VAL A 386 -5.40 -18.67 11.03
C VAL A 386 -6.12 -18.31 12.32
N ARG A 387 -5.44 -17.72 13.29
CA ARG A 387 -6.04 -17.35 14.58
C ARG A 387 -7.07 -16.24 14.45
N LEU A 388 -6.85 -15.26 13.57
CA LEU A 388 -7.85 -14.25 13.27
C LEU A 388 -9.12 -14.88 12.68
N ALA A 389 -8.98 -15.76 11.69
CA ALA A 389 -10.13 -16.45 11.08
C ALA A 389 -10.87 -17.34 12.08
N GLU A 390 -10.16 -18.17 12.84
CA GLU A 390 -10.74 -19.06 13.87
C GLU A 390 -11.44 -18.28 14.98
N ALA A 391 -10.86 -17.16 15.43
CA ALA A 391 -11.46 -16.33 16.48
C ALA A 391 -12.66 -15.50 15.97
N TRP A 392 -12.61 -15.01 14.72
CA TRP A 392 -13.74 -14.28 14.12
C TRP A 392 -14.93 -15.18 13.87
N LEU A 393 -14.67 -16.39 13.40
CA LEU A 393 -15.68 -17.39 13.05
C LEU A 393 -15.82 -18.50 14.12
N ALA A 394 -15.54 -18.17 15.39
CA ALA A 394 -15.71 -19.11 16.50
C ALA A 394 -17.15 -19.60 16.56
N LYS A 395 -17.28 -20.93 16.88
CA LYS A 395 -18.58 -21.62 17.00
C LYS A 395 -19.38 -21.11 18.19
#